data_b21def4d4800174d78ea7f132444c881
#
_entry.id   b21def4d4800174d78ea7f132444c881
#
_cell.length_a   1.000
_cell.length_b   1.000
_cell.length_c   1.000
_cell.angle_alpha   90.00
_cell.angle_beta   90.00
_cell.angle_gamma   90.00
#
_symmetry.space_group_name_H-M   'P 1'
#
loop_
_entity.id
_entity.type
_entity.pdbx_description
1 polymer ?
#
loop_
_entity_poly.entity_id
_entity_poly.type
_entity_poly.pdbx_seq_one_letter_code
_entity_poly.pdbx_strand_id
1 'polypeptide(L)'
;INRLNGILMYRDPDELFSADIQRTDGWLTADEYLSGNVVEKLRKAKLLSSRFPELKVNVEALEKVQPEKIKAVDILAQIGSSWIPEKYIEQFVEEVFGIGTVVEHNTATANWKLSNKVNGNYHSSTSTEYGTADINAMYILENSLNLRDSTVWRDKRDELGHLVYDDKGNKVREKDVEKTIAANHKAEKIKETFKEWVWTDAYRTQDLENIYNSKYNAERARTYDGSHLFFAGMTSSIKLADHQKNAVARVLYGGNTLLAHVVGAGKTFEMTAAAMEMRRIGAANKPLFIVPNHLIGQWGKEFLTLYPDANILLATSEDFEKSRRKAFVNRIATGDYD
;
A
#
# COMPACT_ATOMS: atom_id res chain seq x y z
N ILE A 1 -25.78 2.73 25.65
CA ILE A 1 -24.63 2.98 26.54
C ILE A 1 -23.37 2.91 25.69
N ASN A 2 -22.76 4.08 25.43
CA ASN A 2 -21.60 4.16 24.57
C ASN A 2 -20.26 4.02 25.33
N ARG A 3 -20.30 3.54 26.58
CA ARG A 3 -19.10 3.35 27.41
C ARG A 3 -19.18 2.05 28.19
N LEU A 4 -18.11 1.26 28.13
CA LEU A 4 -17.88 0.11 28.98
C LEU A 4 -16.61 0.35 29.78
N ASN A 5 -16.68 0.35 31.12
CA ASN A 5 -15.55 0.60 32.01
C ASN A 5 -14.71 1.85 31.64
N GLY A 6 -15.39 2.94 31.22
CA GLY A 6 -14.73 4.18 30.77
C GLY A 6 -14.25 4.20 29.32
N ILE A 7 -14.26 3.08 28.62
CA ILE A 7 -13.91 2.99 27.20
C ILE A 7 -15.10 3.40 26.35
N LEU A 8 -14.90 4.35 25.43
CA LEU A 8 -15.91 4.76 24.48
C LEU A 8 -16.07 3.70 23.40
N MET A 9 -17.32 3.27 23.16
CA MET A 9 -17.66 2.24 22.18
C MET A 9 -18.68 2.74 21.16
N TYR A 10 -18.57 2.25 19.93
CA TYR A 10 -19.48 2.55 18.82
C TYR A 10 -20.05 1.26 18.26
N ARG A 11 -21.32 1.31 17.79
CA ARG A 11 -21.95 0.19 17.13
C ARG A 11 -21.56 0.20 15.66
N ASP A 12 -21.01 -0.91 15.15
CA ASP A 12 -20.67 -1.03 13.74
C ASP A 12 -21.94 -1.28 12.90
N PRO A 13 -22.28 -0.41 11.94
CA PRO A 13 -23.43 -0.63 11.07
C PRO A 13 -23.34 -1.90 10.23
N ASP A 14 -22.16 -2.38 9.87
CA ASP A 14 -22.00 -3.60 9.07
C ASP A 14 -22.37 -4.86 9.87
N GLU A 15 -22.19 -4.84 11.18
CA GLU A 15 -22.59 -5.92 12.08
C GLU A 15 -24.09 -5.96 12.37
N LEU A 16 -24.82 -4.88 12.09
CA LEU A 16 -26.30 -4.85 12.24
C LEU A 16 -27.01 -5.81 11.29
N PHE A 17 -26.38 -6.19 10.20
CA PHE A 17 -26.96 -7.04 9.16
C PHE A 17 -26.20 -8.36 8.98
N SER A 18 -25.17 -8.61 9.76
CA SER A 18 -24.44 -9.88 9.75
C SER A 18 -25.25 -10.98 10.42
N ALA A 19 -25.42 -12.12 9.75
CA ALA A 19 -26.04 -13.31 10.32
C ALA A 19 -25.13 -14.03 11.33
N ASP A 20 -23.86 -13.67 11.42
CA ASP A 20 -22.86 -14.24 12.32
C ASP A 20 -22.74 -13.41 13.62
N ILE A 21 -23.68 -13.62 14.53
CA ILE A 21 -23.81 -12.93 15.83
C ILE A 21 -22.71 -13.33 16.85
N GLN A 22 -21.63 -13.98 16.44
CA GLN A 22 -20.65 -14.55 17.38
C GLN A 22 -19.49 -13.64 17.78
N ARG A 23 -19.39 -12.41 17.29
CA ARG A 23 -18.33 -11.46 17.69
C ARG A 23 -18.92 -10.16 18.23
N THR A 24 -18.77 -9.92 19.52
CA THR A 24 -18.90 -8.62 20.21
C THR A 24 -20.22 -7.86 20.08
N ASP A 25 -21.33 -8.48 19.66
CA ASP A 25 -22.66 -7.85 19.46
C ASP A 25 -22.61 -6.56 18.60
N GLY A 26 -21.62 -6.44 17.69
CA GLY A 26 -21.43 -5.29 16.82
C GLY A 26 -20.90 -4.03 17.51
N TRP A 27 -20.35 -4.12 18.72
CA TRP A 27 -19.75 -3.00 19.42
C TRP A 27 -18.23 -3.01 19.30
N LEU A 28 -17.66 -1.91 18.78
CA LEU A 28 -16.23 -1.69 18.63
C LEU A 28 -15.74 -0.57 19.55
N THR A 29 -14.50 -0.66 19.98
CA THR A 29 -13.85 0.46 20.72
C THR A 29 -13.65 1.66 19.79
N ALA A 30 -13.56 2.86 20.36
CA ALA A 30 -13.43 4.08 19.57
C ALA A 30 -12.20 4.07 18.66
N ASP A 31 -11.06 3.57 19.15
CA ASP A 31 -9.81 3.47 18.39
C ASP A 31 -9.93 2.52 17.19
N GLU A 32 -10.73 1.46 17.31
CA GLU A 32 -11.01 0.49 16.25
C GLU A 32 -12.05 1.03 15.26
N TYR A 33 -13.19 1.53 15.77
CA TYR A 33 -14.25 2.04 14.91
C TYR A 33 -13.82 3.25 14.09
N LEU A 34 -13.11 4.20 14.72
CA LEU A 34 -12.65 5.45 14.10
C LEU A 34 -11.32 5.31 13.35
N SER A 35 -10.99 4.10 12.88
CA SER A 35 -9.82 3.77 12.07
C SER A 35 -10.21 2.95 10.84
N GLY A 36 -9.25 2.63 9.97
CA GLY A 36 -9.51 1.99 8.67
C GLY A 36 -10.17 2.97 7.71
N ASN A 37 -11.04 2.51 6.83
CA ASN A 37 -11.73 3.37 5.84
C ASN A 37 -12.83 4.20 6.50
N VAL A 38 -12.44 5.33 7.11
CA VAL A 38 -13.35 6.24 7.83
C VAL A 38 -14.28 7.01 6.90
N VAL A 39 -13.93 7.17 5.63
CA VAL A 39 -14.78 7.83 4.61
C VAL A 39 -15.98 6.94 4.28
N GLU A 40 -15.74 5.67 4.01
CA GLU A 40 -16.82 4.71 3.72
C GLU A 40 -17.68 4.45 4.96
N LYS A 41 -17.07 4.36 6.15
CA LYS A 41 -17.80 4.24 7.41
C LYS A 41 -18.73 5.45 7.64
N LEU A 42 -18.26 6.67 7.35
CA LEU A 42 -19.09 7.88 7.46
C LEU A 42 -20.26 7.85 6.47
N ARG A 43 -19.99 7.46 5.21
CA ARG A 43 -21.03 7.34 4.17
C ARG A 43 -22.14 6.37 4.62
N LYS A 44 -21.76 5.19 5.11
CA LYS A 44 -22.69 4.18 5.63
C LYS A 44 -23.46 4.66 6.86
N ALA A 45 -22.75 5.27 7.83
CA ALA A 45 -23.38 5.80 9.04
C ALA A 45 -24.42 6.88 8.72
N LYS A 46 -24.13 7.80 7.79
CA LYS A 46 -25.07 8.83 7.32
C LYS A 46 -26.31 8.21 6.66
N LEU A 47 -26.13 7.22 5.78
CA LEU A 47 -27.22 6.54 5.10
C LEU A 47 -28.16 5.84 6.11
N LEU A 48 -27.59 5.19 7.12
CA LEU A 48 -28.35 4.41 8.10
C LEU A 48 -28.90 5.24 9.26
N SER A 49 -28.34 6.41 9.55
CA SER A 49 -28.75 7.28 10.67
C SER A 49 -30.19 7.81 10.53
N SER A 50 -30.74 7.84 9.32
CA SER A 50 -32.16 8.16 9.07
C SER A 50 -33.12 7.07 9.60
N ARG A 51 -32.69 5.80 9.54
CA ARG A 51 -33.45 4.63 10.00
C ARG A 51 -33.11 4.26 11.44
N PHE A 52 -31.88 4.49 11.87
CA PHE A 52 -31.35 4.16 13.20
C PHE A 52 -30.79 5.44 13.85
N PRO A 53 -31.63 6.22 14.57
CA PRO A 53 -31.21 7.50 15.16
C PRO A 53 -30.01 7.42 16.11
N GLU A 54 -29.78 6.27 16.74
CA GLU A 54 -28.62 6.01 17.60
C GLU A 54 -27.29 6.12 16.87
N LEU A 55 -27.24 5.94 15.54
CA LEU A 55 -26.03 6.08 14.73
C LEU A 55 -25.61 7.55 14.49
N LYS A 56 -26.39 8.55 14.96
CA LYS A 56 -25.98 9.96 14.89
C LYS A 56 -24.66 10.23 15.63
N VAL A 57 -24.46 9.56 16.77
CA VAL A 57 -23.22 9.65 17.52
C VAL A 57 -22.01 9.15 16.70
N ASN A 58 -22.22 8.08 15.91
CA ASN A 58 -21.21 7.55 15.00
C ASN A 58 -20.87 8.58 13.90
N VAL A 59 -21.89 9.21 13.31
CA VAL A 59 -21.69 10.25 12.30
C VAL A 59 -20.86 11.39 12.84
N GLU A 60 -21.24 11.95 14.01
CA GLU A 60 -20.51 13.06 14.64
C GLU A 60 -19.06 12.69 14.95
N ALA A 61 -18.81 11.47 15.42
CA ALA A 61 -17.47 11.00 15.72
C ALA A 61 -16.63 10.77 14.45
N LEU A 62 -17.21 10.17 13.42
CA LEU A 62 -16.55 9.93 12.14
C LEU A 62 -16.24 11.23 11.39
N GLU A 63 -17.09 12.25 11.48
CA GLU A 63 -16.84 13.57 10.88
C GLU A 63 -15.59 14.26 11.45
N LYS A 64 -15.30 14.04 12.74
CA LYS A 64 -14.12 14.63 13.42
C LYS A 64 -12.80 13.97 13.01
N VAL A 65 -12.84 12.78 12.46
CA VAL A 65 -11.65 11.99 12.14
C VAL A 65 -11.43 11.80 10.64
N GLN A 66 -12.20 12.52 9.81
CA GLN A 66 -11.99 12.50 8.36
C GLN A 66 -10.59 13.03 8.02
N PRO A 67 -9.86 12.38 7.11
CA PRO A 67 -8.58 12.90 6.65
C PRO A 67 -8.78 14.24 5.92
N GLU A 68 -7.81 15.12 6.03
CA GLU A 68 -7.78 16.34 5.25
C GLU A 68 -7.69 16.00 3.76
N LYS A 69 -8.51 16.67 2.94
CA LYS A 69 -8.50 16.42 1.49
C LYS A 69 -7.17 16.85 0.87
N ILE A 70 -6.53 15.93 0.17
CA ILE A 70 -5.38 16.21 -0.67
C ILE A 70 -5.87 16.97 -1.91
N LYS A 71 -5.25 18.11 -2.18
CA LYS A 71 -5.61 18.98 -3.32
C LYS A 71 -4.82 18.61 -4.57
N ALA A 72 -5.32 19.00 -5.73
CA ALA A 72 -4.71 18.76 -7.04
C ALA A 72 -3.21 19.09 -7.10
N VAL A 73 -2.78 20.15 -6.43
CA VAL A 73 -1.38 20.59 -6.37
C VAL A 73 -0.44 19.54 -5.73
N ASP A 74 -0.98 18.73 -4.83
CA ASP A 74 -0.25 17.70 -4.11
C ASP A 74 -0.47 16.28 -4.70
N ILE A 75 -1.33 16.18 -5.73
CA ILE A 75 -1.63 14.91 -6.40
C ILE A 75 -0.78 14.74 -7.65
N LEU A 76 0.02 13.69 -7.69
CA LEU A 76 0.78 13.34 -8.88
C LEU A 76 -0.09 12.58 -9.88
N ALA A 77 -0.58 13.29 -10.91
CA ALA A 77 -1.31 12.67 -12.02
C ALA A 77 -0.37 12.46 -13.22
N GLN A 78 -0.07 11.20 -13.51
CA GLN A 78 0.78 10.80 -14.63
C GLN A 78 0.00 9.95 -15.63
N ILE A 79 0.39 10.00 -16.89
CA ILE A 79 -0.10 9.09 -17.92
C ILE A 79 0.15 7.64 -17.48
N GLY A 80 -0.87 6.78 -17.62
CA GLY A 80 -0.80 5.38 -17.21
C GLY A 80 -1.12 5.14 -15.74
N SER A 81 -1.41 6.17 -14.95
CA SER A 81 -1.88 5.99 -13.58
C SER A 81 -3.24 5.30 -13.56
N SER A 82 -3.31 4.11 -12.97
CA SER A 82 -4.51 3.26 -12.94
C SER A 82 -5.72 3.83 -12.17
N TRP A 83 -5.52 4.93 -11.47
CA TRP A 83 -6.59 5.62 -10.74
C TRP A 83 -7.33 6.67 -11.58
N ILE A 84 -6.73 7.09 -12.70
CA ILE A 84 -7.34 8.07 -13.62
C ILE A 84 -8.33 7.31 -14.51
N PRO A 85 -9.63 7.70 -14.53
CA PRO A 85 -10.62 7.06 -15.38
C PRO A 85 -10.32 7.20 -16.88
N GLU A 86 -10.69 6.18 -17.66
CA GLU A 86 -10.53 6.13 -19.11
C GLU A 86 -11.09 7.38 -19.82
N LYS A 87 -12.24 7.89 -19.35
CA LYS A 87 -12.89 9.09 -19.89
C LYS A 87 -11.97 10.32 -19.98
N TYR A 88 -11.00 10.44 -19.05
CA TYR A 88 -10.06 11.57 -19.07
C TYR A 88 -8.91 11.36 -20.05
N ILE A 89 -8.56 10.13 -20.35
CA ILE A 89 -7.63 9.85 -21.44
C ILE A 89 -8.33 10.08 -22.79
N GLU A 90 -9.61 9.71 -22.93
CA GLU A 90 -10.44 9.99 -24.11
C GLU A 90 -10.55 11.49 -24.37
N GLN A 91 -10.88 12.28 -23.32
CA GLN A 91 -10.93 13.74 -23.38
C GLN A 91 -9.59 14.36 -23.76
N PHE A 92 -8.51 13.87 -23.22
CA PHE A 92 -7.16 14.34 -23.57
C PHE A 92 -6.86 14.13 -25.05
N VAL A 93 -7.18 12.95 -25.58
CA VAL A 93 -6.98 12.65 -27.01
C VAL A 93 -7.86 13.54 -27.90
N GLU A 94 -9.12 13.75 -27.51
CA GLU A 94 -10.02 14.62 -28.26
C GLU A 94 -9.59 16.09 -28.23
N GLU A 95 -9.28 16.63 -27.06
CA GLU A 95 -8.93 18.04 -26.89
C GLU A 95 -7.52 18.38 -27.44
N VAL A 96 -6.54 17.49 -27.27
CA VAL A 96 -5.14 17.76 -27.64
C VAL A 96 -4.79 17.23 -29.02
N PHE A 97 -5.31 16.06 -29.39
CA PHE A 97 -4.99 15.44 -30.68
C PHE A 97 -6.07 15.69 -31.75
N GLY A 98 -7.30 16.07 -31.35
CA GLY A 98 -8.42 16.27 -32.26
C GLY A 98 -9.02 14.97 -32.82
N ILE A 99 -8.85 13.85 -32.12
CA ILE A 99 -9.27 12.52 -32.57
C ILE A 99 -10.16 11.89 -31.52
N GLY A 100 -11.38 11.50 -31.88
CA GLY A 100 -12.23 10.66 -31.04
C GLY A 100 -11.65 9.24 -30.91
N THR A 101 -11.49 8.77 -29.68
CA THR A 101 -11.01 7.43 -29.37
C THR A 101 -11.85 6.81 -28.27
N VAL A 102 -11.84 5.49 -28.17
CA VAL A 102 -12.34 4.73 -27.01
C VAL A 102 -11.12 4.14 -26.30
N VAL A 103 -11.07 4.32 -25.00
CA VAL A 103 -9.99 3.82 -24.16
C VAL A 103 -10.50 2.66 -23.32
N GLU A 104 -9.79 1.55 -23.36
CA GLU A 104 -10.05 0.38 -22.52
C GLU A 104 -8.88 0.17 -21.56
N HIS A 105 -9.17 0.07 -20.26
CA HIS A 105 -8.20 -0.26 -19.23
C HIS A 105 -8.56 -1.58 -18.53
N ASN A 106 -7.72 -2.59 -18.72
CA ASN A 106 -7.85 -3.83 -17.97
C ASN A 106 -7.08 -3.71 -16.65
N THR A 107 -7.81 -3.53 -15.55
CA THR A 107 -7.24 -3.34 -14.21
C THR A 107 -6.48 -4.57 -13.70
N ALA A 108 -6.85 -5.79 -14.13
CA ALA A 108 -6.19 -7.02 -13.69
C ALA A 108 -4.78 -7.17 -14.29
N THR A 109 -4.58 -6.70 -15.54
CA THR A 109 -3.30 -6.76 -16.25
C THR A 109 -2.60 -5.42 -16.36
N ALA A 110 -3.23 -4.34 -15.84
CA ALA A 110 -2.79 -2.95 -15.96
C ALA A 110 -2.51 -2.54 -17.42
N ASN A 111 -3.26 -3.09 -18.38
CA ASN A 111 -3.04 -2.86 -19.81
C ASN A 111 -4.08 -1.88 -20.37
N TRP A 112 -3.59 -0.86 -21.07
CA TRP A 112 -4.38 0.16 -21.75
C TRP A 112 -4.41 -0.10 -23.26
N LYS A 113 -5.56 0.12 -23.88
CA LYS A 113 -5.74 0.06 -25.32
C LYS A 113 -6.51 1.27 -25.81
N LEU A 114 -6.07 1.82 -26.94
CA LEU A 114 -6.77 2.88 -27.66
C LEU A 114 -7.34 2.35 -28.96
N SER A 115 -8.57 2.77 -29.29
CA SER A 115 -9.16 2.57 -30.62
C SER A 115 -8.66 3.65 -31.60
N ASN A 116 -9.00 3.51 -32.88
CA ASN A 116 -8.78 4.51 -33.94
C ASN A 116 -7.33 5.01 -34.11
N LYS A 117 -6.33 4.22 -33.69
CA LYS A 117 -4.92 4.64 -33.75
C LYS A 117 -4.43 5.00 -35.18
N VAL A 118 -4.96 4.33 -36.19
CA VAL A 118 -4.60 4.59 -37.59
C VAL A 118 -5.02 6.00 -38.04
N ASN A 119 -6.10 6.53 -37.49
CA ASN A 119 -6.56 7.89 -37.80
C ASN A 119 -5.52 8.95 -37.44
N GLY A 120 -4.63 8.65 -36.47
CA GLY A 120 -3.51 9.52 -36.12
C GLY A 120 -2.54 9.83 -37.27
N ASN A 121 -2.55 9.05 -38.35
CA ASN A 121 -1.71 9.33 -39.52
C ASN A 121 -2.22 10.49 -40.37
N TYR A 122 -3.48 10.89 -40.20
CA TYR A 122 -4.15 11.90 -41.04
C TYR A 122 -4.27 13.28 -40.35
N HIS A 123 -3.87 13.39 -39.08
CA HIS A 123 -3.90 14.64 -38.33
C HIS A 123 -2.47 15.17 -38.12
N SER A 124 -2.27 16.48 -38.37
CA SER A 124 -0.95 17.09 -38.19
C SER A 124 -0.48 17.09 -36.75
N SER A 125 -1.38 17.25 -35.76
CA SER A 125 -1.09 17.18 -34.35
C SER A 125 -0.45 15.82 -33.98
N THR A 126 -0.98 14.73 -34.50
CA THR A 126 -0.54 13.36 -34.17
C THR A 126 0.58 12.83 -35.07
N SER A 127 0.74 13.36 -36.29
CA SER A 127 1.79 12.89 -37.23
C SER A 127 3.09 13.70 -37.10
N THR A 128 3.03 14.94 -36.62
CA THR A 128 4.21 15.83 -36.57
C THR A 128 4.44 16.44 -35.19
N GLU A 129 3.41 17.01 -34.56
CA GLU A 129 3.58 17.73 -33.30
C GLU A 129 3.86 16.75 -32.13
N TYR A 130 3.02 15.72 -31.94
CA TYR A 130 3.14 14.71 -30.90
C TYR A 130 3.56 13.34 -31.43
N GLY A 131 3.74 13.20 -32.74
CA GLY A 131 4.22 12.01 -33.43
C GLY A 131 5.46 12.28 -34.26
N THR A 132 5.87 11.25 -35.00
CA THR A 132 6.93 11.29 -36.00
C THR A 132 6.41 10.72 -37.32
N ALA A 133 7.18 10.82 -38.41
CA ALA A 133 6.83 10.21 -39.69
C ALA A 133 6.71 8.66 -39.62
N ASP A 134 7.36 8.04 -38.64
CA ASP A 134 7.41 6.57 -38.50
C ASP A 134 6.39 6.03 -37.51
N ILE A 135 6.00 6.82 -36.51
CA ILE A 135 5.04 6.44 -35.47
C ILE A 135 4.19 7.65 -35.04
N ASN A 136 2.88 7.53 -35.14
CA ASN A 136 1.98 8.60 -34.72
C ASN A 136 1.76 8.66 -33.21
N ALA A 137 1.24 9.80 -32.72
CA ALA A 137 1.02 10.07 -31.31
C ALA A 137 0.10 9.07 -30.60
N MET A 138 -0.86 8.47 -31.30
CA MET A 138 -1.79 7.49 -30.71
C MET A 138 -1.06 6.20 -30.26
N TYR A 139 -0.09 5.73 -31.06
CA TYR A 139 0.75 4.60 -30.67
C TYR A 139 1.74 4.99 -29.56
N ILE A 140 2.33 6.19 -29.64
CA ILE A 140 3.23 6.70 -28.59
C ILE A 140 2.48 6.85 -27.25
N LEU A 141 1.25 7.38 -27.28
CA LEU A 141 0.40 7.50 -26.09
C LEU A 141 0.06 6.13 -25.51
N GLU A 142 -0.36 5.16 -26.33
CA GLU A 142 -0.65 3.80 -25.85
C GLU A 142 0.59 3.14 -25.21
N ASN A 143 1.75 3.32 -25.83
CA ASN A 143 3.00 2.84 -25.21
C ASN A 143 3.29 3.53 -23.89
N SER A 144 3.10 4.85 -23.80
CA SER A 144 3.29 5.62 -22.56
C SER A 144 2.32 5.22 -21.46
N LEU A 145 1.05 4.97 -21.78
CA LEU A 145 0.03 4.46 -20.85
C LEU A 145 0.44 3.08 -20.29
N ASN A 146 1.09 2.27 -21.11
CA ASN A 146 1.57 0.92 -20.72
C ASN A 146 3.01 0.91 -20.21
N LEU A 147 3.62 2.07 -19.95
CA LEU A 147 5.01 2.23 -19.48
C LEU A 147 6.03 1.56 -20.41
N ARG A 148 5.79 1.59 -21.72
CA ARG A 148 6.64 1.02 -22.74
C ARG A 148 7.33 2.11 -23.56
N ASP A 149 8.56 1.82 -23.98
CA ASP A 149 9.27 2.70 -24.93
C ASP A 149 8.64 2.62 -26.32
N SER A 150 8.62 3.76 -27.00
CA SER A 150 8.17 3.84 -28.40
C SER A 150 9.33 3.48 -29.33
N THR A 151 9.60 2.18 -29.48
CA THR A 151 10.68 1.68 -30.32
C THR A 151 10.26 1.68 -31.78
N VAL A 152 11.07 2.28 -32.65
CA VAL A 152 10.94 2.27 -34.11
C VAL A 152 11.87 1.21 -34.67
N TRP A 153 11.32 0.37 -35.57
CA TRP A 153 12.03 -0.74 -36.19
C TRP A 153 12.25 -0.43 -37.66
N ARG A 154 13.45 -0.74 -38.18
CA ARG A 154 13.77 -0.71 -39.61
C ARG A 154 14.15 -2.09 -40.12
N ASP A 155 13.96 -2.32 -41.43
CA ASP A 155 14.44 -3.54 -42.08
C ASP A 155 15.98 -3.54 -42.05
N LYS A 156 16.57 -4.60 -41.51
CA LYS A 156 18.05 -4.77 -41.46
C LYS A 156 18.62 -4.91 -42.84
N ARG A 157 19.74 -4.21 -43.10
CA ARG A 157 20.49 -4.30 -44.35
C ARG A 157 21.91 -4.80 -44.04
N ASP A 158 22.49 -5.59 -45.00
CA ASP A 158 23.89 -5.97 -44.95
C ASP A 158 24.81 -4.81 -45.34
N GLU A 159 26.13 -5.08 -45.37
CA GLU A 159 27.14 -4.06 -45.73
C GLU A 159 27.01 -3.59 -47.20
N LEU A 160 26.34 -4.34 -48.04
CA LEU A 160 26.08 -4.02 -49.46
C LEU A 160 24.71 -3.34 -49.66
N GLY A 161 23.93 -3.14 -48.59
CA GLY A 161 22.64 -2.50 -48.61
C GLY A 161 21.45 -3.41 -48.96
N HIS A 162 21.65 -4.74 -49.10
CA HIS A 162 20.58 -5.69 -49.34
C HIS A 162 19.83 -6.03 -48.07
N LEU A 163 18.54 -6.38 -48.19
CA LEU A 163 17.70 -6.81 -47.08
C LEU A 163 18.18 -8.17 -46.55
N VAL A 164 18.27 -8.27 -45.21
CA VAL A 164 18.61 -9.51 -44.50
C VAL A 164 17.34 -10.27 -44.17
N TYR A 165 17.31 -11.59 -44.47
CA TYR A 165 16.21 -12.49 -44.19
C TYR A 165 16.63 -13.55 -43.17
N ASP A 166 15.67 -14.01 -42.36
CA ASP A 166 15.86 -15.15 -41.46
C ASP A 166 15.78 -16.49 -42.20
N ASP A 167 16.05 -17.59 -41.47
CA ASP A 167 16.00 -18.95 -42.03
C ASP A 167 14.59 -19.37 -42.53
N LYS A 168 13.56 -18.59 -42.19
CA LYS A 168 12.16 -18.78 -42.59
C LYS A 168 11.73 -17.86 -43.74
N GLY A 169 12.65 -17.05 -44.27
CA GLY A 169 12.40 -16.10 -45.35
C GLY A 169 11.70 -14.81 -44.91
N ASN A 170 11.61 -14.50 -43.62
CA ASN A 170 11.07 -13.23 -43.13
C ASN A 170 12.19 -12.20 -43.09
N LYS A 171 11.84 -10.91 -43.35
CA LYS A 171 12.76 -9.79 -43.18
C LYS A 171 13.20 -9.65 -41.73
N VAL A 172 14.48 -9.61 -41.47
CA VAL A 172 15.04 -9.32 -40.18
C VAL A 172 14.88 -7.82 -39.93
N ARG A 173 14.36 -7.44 -38.74
CA ARG A 173 14.25 -6.05 -38.32
C ARG A 173 15.26 -5.75 -37.20
N GLU A 174 15.79 -4.55 -37.22
CA GLU A 174 16.64 -4.00 -36.15
C GLU A 174 16.08 -2.72 -35.64
N LYS A 175 16.42 -2.38 -34.39
CA LYS A 175 16.02 -1.11 -33.75
C LYS A 175 16.69 0.06 -34.45
N ASP A 176 15.89 1.02 -34.94
CA ASP A 176 16.39 2.30 -35.42
C ASP A 176 16.59 3.23 -34.21
N VAL A 177 17.85 3.42 -33.81
CA VAL A 177 18.19 4.14 -32.58
C VAL A 177 17.78 5.62 -32.68
N GLU A 178 18.10 6.27 -33.80
CA GLU A 178 17.81 7.69 -34.00
C GLU A 178 16.30 7.98 -33.98
N LYS A 179 15.54 7.20 -34.75
CA LYS A 179 14.09 7.33 -34.80
C LYS A 179 13.41 6.94 -33.47
N THR A 180 13.97 5.99 -32.76
CA THR A 180 13.48 5.62 -31.41
C THR A 180 13.70 6.76 -30.42
N ILE A 181 14.85 7.43 -30.45
CA ILE A 181 15.10 8.61 -29.61
C ILE A 181 14.09 9.72 -29.94
N ALA A 182 13.87 9.98 -31.22
CA ALA A 182 12.88 10.99 -31.66
C ALA A 182 11.46 10.64 -31.15
N ALA A 183 11.04 9.39 -31.25
CA ALA A 183 9.74 8.93 -30.74
C ALA A 183 9.62 9.07 -29.21
N ASN A 184 10.68 8.73 -28.47
CA ASN A 184 10.68 8.88 -27.02
C ASN A 184 10.68 10.35 -26.57
N HIS A 185 11.30 11.27 -27.32
CA HIS A 185 11.13 12.72 -27.08
C HIS A 185 9.68 13.17 -27.24
N LYS A 186 8.96 12.61 -28.23
CA LYS A 186 7.52 12.89 -28.37
C LYS A 186 6.71 12.29 -27.24
N ALA A 187 7.10 11.11 -26.72
CA ALA A 187 6.47 10.54 -25.54
C ALA A 187 6.61 11.43 -24.30
N GLU A 188 7.79 12.00 -24.08
CA GLU A 188 7.98 12.94 -22.96
C GLU A 188 7.14 14.21 -23.16
N LYS A 189 7.10 14.78 -24.37
CA LYS A 189 6.22 15.91 -24.66
C LYS A 189 4.75 15.60 -24.35
N ILE A 190 4.26 14.42 -24.73
CA ILE A 190 2.89 14.00 -24.42
C ILE A 190 2.66 13.91 -22.92
N LYS A 191 3.59 13.36 -22.15
CA LYS A 191 3.52 13.25 -20.68
C LYS A 191 3.47 14.63 -20.02
N GLU A 192 4.30 15.57 -20.45
CA GLU A 192 4.32 16.93 -19.95
C GLU A 192 3.01 17.65 -20.28
N THR A 193 2.55 17.58 -21.53
CA THR A 193 1.27 18.16 -21.95
C THR A 193 0.11 17.60 -21.13
N PHE A 194 0.08 16.28 -20.88
CA PHE A 194 -0.96 15.66 -20.06
C PHE A 194 -0.91 16.14 -18.61
N LYS A 195 0.28 16.26 -18.03
CA LYS A 195 0.47 16.73 -16.65
C LYS A 195 -0.05 18.15 -16.45
N GLU A 196 0.11 19.02 -17.45
CA GLU A 196 -0.43 20.38 -17.43
C GLU A 196 -1.94 20.37 -17.68
N TRP A 197 -2.39 19.66 -18.72
CA TRP A 197 -3.77 19.61 -19.16
C TRP A 197 -4.73 19.04 -18.11
N VAL A 198 -4.31 18.01 -17.37
CA VAL A 198 -5.21 17.26 -16.46
C VAL A 198 -5.85 18.14 -15.39
N TRP A 199 -5.19 19.23 -15.00
CA TRP A 199 -5.64 20.14 -13.96
C TRP A 199 -6.19 21.49 -14.46
N THR A 200 -6.33 21.70 -15.78
CA THR A 200 -6.80 22.98 -16.34
C THR A 200 -8.30 23.20 -16.21
N ASP A 201 -9.10 22.15 -16.27
CA ASP A 201 -10.55 22.21 -16.15
C ASP A 201 -11.00 22.01 -14.69
N ALA A 202 -11.86 22.91 -14.19
CA ALA A 202 -12.31 22.91 -12.80
C ALA A 202 -13.15 21.67 -12.43
N TYR A 203 -14.01 21.22 -13.34
CA TYR A 203 -14.85 20.03 -13.09
C TYR A 203 -14.01 18.76 -13.05
N ARG A 204 -13.11 18.59 -14.01
CA ARG A 204 -12.15 17.47 -14.07
C ARG A 204 -11.26 17.45 -12.83
N THR A 205 -10.73 18.62 -12.43
CA THR A 205 -9.92 18.76 -11.22
C THR A 205 -10.69 18.27 -9.98
N GLN A 206 -11.91 18.76 -9.78
CA GLN A 206 -12.72 18.37 -8.63
C GLN A 206 -13.08 16.88 -8.63
N ASP A 207 -13.42 16.31 -9.80
CA ASP A 207 -13.75 14.89 -9.93
C ASP A 207 -12.51 14.01 -9.64
N LEU A 208 -11.34 14.35 -10.19
CA LEU A 208 -10.09 13.63 -9.94
C LEU A 208 -9.62 13.76 -8.49
N GLU A 209 -9.75 14.94 -7.86
CA GLU A 209 -9.50 15.08 -6.41
C GLU A 209 -10.40 14.15 -5.58
N ASN A 210 -11.68 14.08 -5.90
CA ASN A 210 -12.62 13.21 -5.18
C ASN A 210 -12.29 11.72 -5.38
N ILE A 211 -11.97 11.31 -6.61
CA ILE A 211 -11.56 9.94 -6.93
C ILE A 211 -10.28 9.58 -6.16
N TYR A 212 -9.27 10.44 -6.21
CA TYR A 212 -8.00 10.21 -5.53
C TYR A 212 -8.18 10.09 -4.01
N ASN A 213 -8.87 11.06 -3.40
CA ASN A 213 -9.12 11.07 -1.96
C ASN A 213 -9.96 9.88 -1.51
N SER A 214 -10.97 9.47 -2.28
CA SER A 214 -11.78 8.30 -1.93
C SER A 214 -11.01 6.98 -2.00
N LYS A 215 -10.01 6.90 -2.89
CA LYS A 215 -9.23 5.68 -3.12
C LYS A 215 -7.96 5.58 -2.26
N TYR A 216 -7.27 6.71 -2.03
CA TYR A 216 -5.95 6.72 -1.40
C TYR A 216 -5.86 7.55 -0.12
N ASN A 217 -6.88 8.33 0.20
CA ASN A 217 -6.93 9.17 1.38
C ASN A 217 -8.19 8.89 2.22
N ALA A 218 -8.71 7.68 2.14
CA ALA A 218 -9.93 7.28 2.84
C ALA A 218 -9.64 6.58 4.18
N GLU A 219 -8.39 6.18 4.41
CA GLU A 219 -8.01 5.36 5.55
C GLU A 219 -7.32 6.19 6.63
N ARG A 220 -7.71 5.95 7.87
CA ARG A 220 -7.05 6.43 9.07
C ARG A 220 -6.38 5.28 9.79
N ALA A 221 -5.08 5.40 10.06
CA ALA A 221 -4.37 4.40 10.84
C ALA A 221 -4.95 4.31 12.26
N ARG A 222 -5.12 3.06 12.77
CA ARG A 222 -5.50 2.84 14.16
C ARG A 222 -4.35 3.28 15.07
N THR A 223 -4.67 4.07 16.10
CA THR A 223 -3.73 4.45 17.15
C THR A 223 -3.91 3.53 18.33
N TYR A 224 -2.81 3.14 18.95
CA TYR A 224 -2.82 2.27 20.12
C TYR A 224 -2.25 3.04 21.30
N ASP A 225 -2.98 3.04 22.40
CA ASP A 225 -2.54 3.64 23.65
C ASP A 225 -2.14 2.53 24.63
N GLY A 226 -0.87 2.48 24.97
CA GLY A 226 -0.28 1.53 25.92
C GLY A 226 -0.08 2.13 27.32
N SER A 227 -0.60 3.32 27.60
CA SER A 227 -0.41 4.01 28.90
C SER A 227 -0.95 3.23 30.09
N HIS A 228 -2.00 2.44 29.86
CA HIS A 228 -2.66 1.58 30.86
C HIS A 228 -1.93 0.25 31.11
N LEU A 229 -0.93 -0.10 30.29
CA LEU A 229 -0.23 -1.39 30.43
C LEU A 229 0.68 -1.38 31.65
N PHE A 230 0.59 -2.48 32.40
CA PHE A 230 1.45 -2.80 33.53
C PHE A 230 2.26 -4.06 33.19
N PHE A 231 3.58 -3.97 33.28
CA PHE A 231 4.50 -5.04 32.89
C PHE A 231 4.94 -5.80 34.14
N ALA A 232 4.22 -6.88 34.45
CA ALA A 232 4.54 -7.74 35.58
C ALA A 232 5.89 -8.43 35.40
N GLY A 233 6.72 -8.48 36.44
CA GLY A 233 8.05 -9.12 36.43
C GLY A 233 9.14 -8.26 35.74
N MET A 234 8.81 -7.12 35.15
CA MET A 234 9.79 -6.20 34.61
C MET A 234 10.54 -5.47 35.74
N THR A 235 11.84 -5.25 35.55
CA THR A 235 12.64 -4.48 36.52
C THR A 235 12.08 -3.08 36.74
N SER A 236 12.03 -2.63 38.00
CA SER A 236 11.57 -1.28 38.34
C SER A 236 12.58 -0.18 37.96
N SER A 237 13.83 -0.54 37.70
CA SER A 237 14.89 0.41 37.30
C SER A 237 14.74 0.94 35.88
N ILE A 238 13.97 0.26 35.01
CA ILE A 238 13.73 0.63 33.62
C ILE A 238 12.25 1.02 33.47
N LYS A 239 12.01 2.15 32.82
CA LYS A 239 10.67 2.59 32.45
C LYS A 239 10.59 2.64 30.92
N LEU A 240 9.63 1.92 30.35
CA LEU A 240 9.35 2.01 28.92
C LEU A 240 8.82 3.40 28.57
N ALA A 241 9.33 3.98 27.51
CA ALA A 241 8.82 5.22 26.94
C ALA A 241 7.40 5.00 26.35
N ASP A 242 6.64 6.08 26.17
CA ASP A 242 5.25 5.99 25.69
C ASP A 242 5.16 5.31 24.31
N HIS A 243 6.08 5.62 23.38
CA HIS A 243 6.12 4.96 22.09
C HIS A 243 6.34 3.44 22.19
N GLN A 244 7.14 2.99 23.17
CA GLN A 244 7.39 1.56 23.42
C GLN A 244 6.14 0.88 23.99
N LYS A 245 5.46 1.52 24.94
CA LYS A 245 4.18 1.01 25.48
C LYS A 245 3.12 0.94 24.38
N ASN A 246 3.04 1.96 23.52
CA ASN A 246 2.11 1.97 22.39
C ASN A 246 2.44 0.89 21.37
N ALA A 247 3.73 0.59 21.15
CA ALA A 247 4.16 -0.53 20.31
C ALA A 247 3.71 -1.88 20.89
N VAL A 248 3.86 -2.07 22.21
CA VAL A 248 3.36 -3.27 22.90
C VAL A 248 1.84 -3.37 22.77
N ALA A 249 1.08 -2.29 23.02
CA ALA A 249 -0.36 -2.26 22.84
C ALA A 249 -0.77 -2.64 21.39
N ARG A 250 -0.02 -2.15 20.39
CA ARG A 250 -0.24 -2.52 19.00
C ARG A 250 -0.05 -4.03 18.75
N VAL A 251 0.98 -4.64 19.35
CA VAL A 251 1.20 -6.09 19.24
C VAL A 251 0.05 -6.87 19.89
N LEU A 252 -0.41 -6.45 21.06
CA LEU A 252 -1.46 -7.12 21.82
C LEU A 252 -2.84 -7.02 21.15
N TYR A 253 -3.19 -5.86 20.62
CA TYR A 253 -4.55 -5.57 20.12
C TYR A 253 -4.65 -5.53 18.59
N GLY A 254 -3.54 -5.35 17.88
CA GLY A 254 -3.51 -5.22 16.42
C GLY A 254 -3.10 -6.49 15.66
N GLY A 255 -2.64 -7.53 16.35
CA GLY A 255 -2.15 -8.76 15.72
C GLY A 255 -0.78 -8.58 15.06
N ASN A 256 -0.60 -9.09 13.83
CA ASN A 256 0.68 -9.00 13.12
C ASN A 256 1.16 -7.55 13.01
N THR A 257 2.37 -7.29 13.48
CA THR A 257 2.88 -5.93 13.65
C THR A 257 4.28 -5.79 13.05
N LEU A 258 4.50 -4.71 12.29
CA LEU A 258 5.82 -4.25 11.87
C LEU A 258 6.24 -3.07 12.78
N LEU A 259 7.34 -3.25 13.53
CA LEU A 259 7.94 -2.21 14.35
C LEU A 259 9.01 -1.46 13.53
N ALA A 260 8.59 -0.46 12.77
CA ALA A 260 9.46 0.34 11.88
C ALA A 260 10.11 1.54 12.59
N HIS A 261 10.34 1.45 13.90
CA HIS A 261 11.02 2.50 14.65
C HIS A 261 12.49 2.65 14.22
N VAL A 262 13.01 3.86 14.35
CA VAL A 262 14.42 4.16 14.06
C VAL A 262 15.39 3.32 14.91
N VAL A 263 16.63 3.22 14.46
CA VAL A 263 17.69 2.56 15.25
C VAL A 263 17.87 3.29 16.58
N GLY A 264 17.98 2.54 17.67
CA GLY A 264 18.11 3.10 19.02
C GLY A 264 16.78 3.39 19.74
N ALA A 265 15.61 3.22 19.10
CA ALA A 265 14.30 3.41 19.75
C ALA A 265 13.96 2.35 20.83
N GLY A 266 14.80 1.31 20.98
CA GLY A 266 14.59 0.25 21.98
C GLY A 266 13.66 -0.87 21.53
N LYS A 267 13.65 -1.21 20.22
CA LYS A 267 12.81 -2.29 19.66
C LYS A 267 12.97 -3.63 20.38
N THR A 268 14.18 -3.95 20.87
CA THR A 268 14.40 -5.19 21.67
C THR A 268 13.52 -5.17 22.92
N PHE A 269 13.43 -4.05 23.61
CA PHE A 269 12.57 -3.91 24.79
C PHE A 269 11.08 -3.97 24.44
N GLU A 270 10.69 -3.35 23.32
CA GLU A 270 9.30 -3.43 22.83
C GLU A 270 8.89 -4.89 22.57
N MET A 271 9.74 -5.65 21.84
CA MET A 271 9.47 -7.05 21.50
C MET A 271 9.50 -7.95 22.75
N THR A 272 10.46 -7.73 23.65
CA THR A 272 10.56 -8.49 24.91
C THR A 272 9.34 -8.23 25.79
N ALA A 273 8.98 -6.97 26.01
CA ALA A 273 7.82 -6.62 26.83
C ALA A 273 6.50 -7.12 26.21
N ALA A 274 6.36 -7.06 24.87
CA ALA A 274 5.20 -7.60 24.19
C ALA A 274 5.08 -9.12 24.37
N ALA A 275 6.19 -9.86 24.22
CA ALA A 275 6.22 -11.31 24.40
C ALA A 275 5.83 -11.73 25.83
N MET A 276 6.40 -11.07 26.82
CA MET A 276 6.11 -11.33 28.24
C MET A 276 4.65 -11.00 28.57
N GLU A 277 4.11 -9.93 28.02
CA GLU A 277 2.72 -9.55 28.24
C GLU A 277 1.76 -10.51 27.52
N MET A 278 2.07 -10.95 26.29
CA MET A 278 1.31 -12.01 25.59
C MET A 278 1.29 -13.31 26.40
N ARG A 279 2.42 -13.66 27.00
CA ARG A 279 2.48 -14.84 27.88
C ARG A 279 1.62 -14.64 29.14
N ARG A 280 1.73 -13.50 29.80
CA ARG A 280 0.96 -13.15 31.00
C ARG A 280 -0.56 -13.24 30.80
N ILE A 281 -1.05 -12.78 29.63
CA ILE A 281 -2.49 -12.83 29.29
C ILE A 281 -2.92 -14.15 28.65
N GLY A 282 -2.00 -15.11 28.48
CA GLY A 282 -2.29 -16.42 27.90
C GLY A 282 -2.43 -16.45 26.37
N ALA A 283 -2.06 -15.36 25.67
CA ALA A 283 -2.07 -15.29 24.21
C ALA A 283 -0.91 -16.06 23.58
N ALA A 284 0.18 -16.26 24.31
CA ALA A 284 1.32 -17.08 23.92
C ALA A 284 1.83 -17.89 25.11
N ASN A 285 2.31 -19.12 24.86
CA ASN A 285 2.89 -19.96 25.91
C ASN A 285 4.42 -19.89 25.90
N LYS A 286 5.03 -19.94 24.70
CA LYS A 286 6.49 -19.92 24.49
C LYS A 286 6.81 -18.99 23.32
N PRO A 287 7.04 -17.71 23.57
CA PRO A 287 7.46 -16.77 22.53
C PRO A 287 8.79 -17.18 21.91
N LEU A 288 8.88 -17.12 20.58
CA LEU A 288 10.10 -17.42 19.84
C LEU A 288 10.65 -16.15 19.18
N PHE A 289 11.92 -15.84 19.48
CA PHE A 289 12.65 -14.74 18.85
C PHE A 289 13.62 -15.30 17.81
N ILE A 290 13.50 -14.83 16.58
CA ILE A 290 14.42 -15.16 15.48
C ILE A 290 15.27 -13.92 15.21
N VAL A 291 16.57 -14.04 15.50
CA VAL A 291 17.52 -12.94 15.39
C VAL A 291 18.79 -13.38 14.66
N PRO A 292 19.57 -12.47 14.07
CA PRO A 292 20.88 -12.80 13.50
C PRO A 292 21.79 -13.44 14.54
N ASN A 293 22.58 -14.46 14.16
CA ASN A 293 23.43 -15.23 15.07
C ASN A 293 24.34 -14.38 15.98
N HIS A 294 24.92 -13.31 15.44
CA HIS A 294 25.83 -12.43 16.20
C HIS A 294 25.09 -11.58 17.25
N LEU A 295 23.78 -11.49 17.21
CA LEU A 295 22.96 -10.74 18.17
C LEU A 295 22.35 -11.59 19.27
N ILE A 296 22.42 -12.94 19.21
CA ILE A 296 21.75 -13.83 20.18
C ILE A 296 22.19 -13.50 21.62
N GLY A 297 23.51 -13.36 21.85
CA GLY A 297 24.03 -13.04 23.18
C GLY A 297 23.60 -11.67 23.69
N GLN A 298 23.58 -10.66 22.82
CA GLN A 298 23.07 -9.33 23.14
C GLN A 298 21.58 -9.38 23.51
N TRP A 299 20.78 -10.05 22.69
CA TRP A 299 19.35 -10.22 22.95
C TRP A 299 19.06 -10.87 24.30
N GLY A 300 19.75 -11.97 24.61
CA GLY A 300 19.63 -12.64 25.90
C GLY A 300 19.97 -11.73 27.07
N LYS A 301 21.05 -10.95 26.93
CA LYS A 301 21.44 -9.99 27.95
C LYS A 301 20.40 -8.88 28.13
N GLU A 302 19.92 -8.30 27.05
CA GLU A 302 18.88 -7.24 27.08
C GLU A 302 17.57 -7.76 27.63
N PHE A 303 17.19 -9.01 27.28
CA PHE A 303 16.01 -9.67 27.82
C PHE A 303 16.09 -9.79 29.36
N LEU A 304 17.17 -10.37 29.86
CA LEU A 304 17.39 -10.55 31.32
C LEU A 304 17.64 -9.20 32.04
N THR A 305 18.08 -8.18 31.33
CA THR A 305 18.15 -6.82 31.90
C THR A 305 16.75 -6.25 32.16
N LEU A 306 15.81 -6.55 31.28
CA LEU A 306 14.42 -6.08 31.40
C LEU A 306 13.59 -6.98 32.33
N TYR A 307 13.77 -8.30 32.25
CA TYR A 307 13.11 -9.33 33.06
C TYR A 307 14.14 -10.23 33.72
N PRO A 308 14.69 -9.84 34.89
CA PRO A 308 15.79 -10.57 35.54
C PRO A 308 15.47 -12.00 35.96
N ASP A 309 14.21 -12.27 36.29
CA ASP A 309 13.75 -13.58 36.77
C ASP A 309 13.27 -14.51 35.62
N ALA A 310 13.36 -14.06 34.38
CA ALA A 310 12.87 -14.83 33.24
C ALA A 310 13.76 -16.05 32.96
N ASN A 311 13.14 -17.20 32.65
CA ASN A 311 13.80 -18.42 32.24
C ASN A 311 13.85 -18.54 30.73
N ILE A 312 14.94 -18.12 30.09
CA ILE A 312 15.10 -18.08 28.62
C ILE A 312 16.00 -19.18 28.10
N LEU A 313 15.68 -19.70 26.92
CA LEU A 313 16.52 -20.65 26.19
C LEU A 313 17.25 -19.95 25.06
N LEU A 314 18.56 -19.79 25.17
CA LEU A 314 19.41 -19.28 24.10
C LEU A 314 19.92 -20.45 23.26
N ALA A 315 19.59 -20.44 21.97
CA ALA A 315 20.10 -21.41 21.01
C ALA A 315 21.52 -21.07 20.57
N THR A 316 22.39 -22.08 20.49
CA THR A 316 23.74 -21.95 19.94
C THR A 316 23.86 -22.72 18.63
N SER A 317 24.91 -22.47 17.84
CA SER A 317 25.15 -23.22 16.61
C SER A 317 25.28 -24.71 16.84
N GLU A 318 25.82 -25.13 18.02
CA GLU A 318 25.98 -26.51 18.40
C GLU A 318 24.64 -27.23 18.63
N ASP A 319 23.60 -26.51 19.07
CA ASP A 319 22.27 -27.10 19.28
C ASP A 319 21.62 -27.56 17.95
N PHE A 320 22.06 -27.01 16.83
CA PHE A 320 21.56 -27.34 15.49
C PHE A 320 22.38 -28.48 14.82
N GLU A 321 23.45 -28.95 15.41
CA GLU A 321 24.19 -30.10 14.90
C GLU A 321 23.30 -31.36 14.85
N LYS A 322 23.57 -32.23 13.86
CA LYS A 322 22.75 -33.44 13.62
C LYS A 322 22.61 -34.31 14.85
N SER A 323 23.66 -34.42 15.68
CA SER A 323 23.70 -35.18 16.92
C SER A 323 22.88 -34.57 18.05
N ARG A 324 22.78 -33.24 18.15
CA ARG A 324 22.20 -32.52 19.29
C ARG A 324 20.78 -32.01 18.99
N ARG A 325 20.40 -31.85 17.72
CA ARG A 325 19.14 -31.28 17.29
C ARG A 325 17.88 -31.90 17.95
N LYS A 326 17.86 -33.23 18.06
CA LYS A 326 16.73 -33.94 18.72
C LYS A 326 16.60 -33.59 20.19
N ALA A 327 17.73 -33.54 20.90
CA ALA A 327 17.77 -33.17 22.32
C ALA A 327 17.36 -31.70 22.52
N PHE A 328 17.80 -30.81 21.64
CA PHE A 328 17.42 -29.39 21.65
C PHE A 328 15.91 -29.20 21.43
N VAL A 329 15.33 -29.84 20.42
CA VAL A 329 13.88 -29.78 20.15
C VAL A 329 13.09 -30.36 21.37
N ASN A 330 13.57 -31.43 21.97
CA ASN A 330 12.94 -31.98 23.18
C ASN A 330 12.99 -30.98 24.35
N ARG A 331 14.11 -30.28 24.55
CA ARG A 331 14.23 -29.21 25.56
C ARG A 331 13.21 -28.10 25.33
N ILE A 332 13.05 -27.65 24.06
CA ILE A 332 12.04 -26.64 23.72
C ILE A 332 10.63 -27.13 24.04
N ALA A 333 10.33 -28.38 23.70
CA ALA A 333 9.00 -28.97 23.91
C ALA A 333 8.64 -29.14 25.40
N THR A 334 9.58 -29.66 26.21
CA THR A 334 9.33 -30.06 27.60
C THR A 334 9.75 -29.01 28.63
N GLY A 335 10.67 -28.12 28.31
CA GLY A 335 11.13 -27.09 29.25
C GLY A 335 10.08 -26.00 29.49
N ASP A 336 10.06 -25.46 30.67
CA ASP A 336 9.23 -24.28 31.03
C ASP A 336 10.07 -23.02 30.83
N TYR A 337 9.93 -22.42 29.64
CA TYR A 337 10.61 -21.17 29.23
C TYR A 337 9.60 -20.06 29.07
N ASP A 338 10.06 -18.82 29.38
CA ASP A 338 9.30 -17.61 29.24
C ASP A 338 9.22 -17.09 27.82
#